data_beb7be2243e6d08ca2dfb239c7aa57a4
#
_entry.id   beb7be2243e6d08ca2dfb239c7aa57a4
#
_cell.length_a   1.000
_cell.length_b   1.000
_cell.length_c   1.000
_cell.angle_alpha   90.00
_cell.angle_beta   90.00
_cell.angle_gamma   90.00
#
_symmetry.space_group_name_H-M   'P 1'
#
loop_
_entity.id
_entity.type
_entity.pdbx_description
1 polymer ?
#
loop_
_entity_poly.entity_id
_entity_poly.type
_entity_poly.pdbx_seq_one_letter_code
_entity_poly.pdbx_strand_id
1 'polypeptide(L)' 'MSSTGKIIVTPQSPVIDCTVVDYAPGGACLEIRGSVVLPTRFELLWAGTKKKCRLVWKTGRRVGVAF' A
#
# COMPACT_ATOMS: atom_id res chain seq x y z
N MET A 1 -10.56 -12.83 0.39
CA MET A 1 -10.54 -12.28 1.75
C MET A 1 -9.48 -11.18 1.83
N SER A 2 -9.82 -10.02 2.35
CA SER A 2 -8.87 -8.92 2.45
C SER A 2 -8.03 -9.06 3.72
N SER A 3 -6.79 -8.57 3.65
CA SER A 3 -5.84 -8.63 4.75
C SER A 3 -5.33 -7.24 5.08
N THR A 4 -4.92 -7.05 6.33
CA THR A 4 -4.36 -5.79 6.77
C THR A 4 -2.89 -5.72 6.41
N GLY A 5 -2.48 -4.59 5.80
CA GLY A 5 -1.09 -4.30 5.52
C GLY A 5 -0.68 -2.97 6.12
N LYS A 6 0.59 -2.66 6.00
CA LYS A 6 1.13 -1.39 6.48
C LYS A 6 1.98 -0.74 5.40
N ILE A 7 1.79 0.56 5.23
CA ILE A 7 2.53 1.36 4.26
C ILE A 7 3.61 2.15 5.00
N ILE A 8 4.84 2.02 4.56
CA ILE A 8 5.98 2.75 5.10
C ILE A 8 6.44 3.74 4.04
N VAL A 9 6.26 5.03 4.32
CA VAL A 9 6.66 6.09 3.39
C VAL A 9 8.12 6.44 3.60
N THR A 10 8.51 6.71 4.83
CA THR A 10 9.91 6.92 5.22
C THR A 10 10.15 6.24 6.56
N PRO A 11 11.42 5.96 6.92
CA PRO A 11 11.71 5.36 8.23
C PRO A 11 11.28 6.21 9.42
N GLN A 12 11.15 7.53 9.23
CA GLN A 12 10.76 8.44 10.30
C GLN A 12 9.27 8.72 10.33
N SER A 13 8.53 8.34 9.29
CA SER A 13 7.09 8.59 9.22
C SER A 13 6.30 7.52 9.94
N PRO A 14 5.13 7.87 10.53
CA PRO A 14 4.25 6.84 11.08
C PRO A 14 3.81 5.87 10.00
N VAL A 15 3.61 4.63 10.39
CA VAL A 15 3.11 3.58 9.50
C VAL A 15 1.63 3.85 9.20
N ILE A 16 1.24 3.68 7.94
CA ILE A 16 -0.14 3.87 7.50
C ILE A 16 -0.79 2.50 7.34
N ASP A 17 -1.88 2.27 8.07
CA ASP A 17 -2.62 1.03 7.93
C ASP A 17 -3.41 1.02 6.64
N CYS A 18 -3.45 -0.13 5.98
CA CYS A 18 -4.24 -0.33 4.78
C CYS A 18 -4.82 -1.73 4.75
N THR A 19 -5.79 -1.94 3.86
CA THR A 19 -6.35 -3.25 3.60
C THR A 19 -5.86 -3.70 2.22
N VAL A 20 -5.27 -4.89 2.15
CA VAL A 20 -4.89 -5.49 0.87
C VAL A 20 -6.14 -6.14 0.28
N VAL A 21 -6.72 -5.49 -0.73
CA VAL A 21 -7.96 -5.94 -1.37
C VAL A 21 -7.66 -7.04 -2.37
N ASP A 22 -6.57 -6.88 -3.12
CA ASP A 22 -6.17 -7.84 -4.13
C ASP A 22 -4.65 -7.88 -4.17
N TYR A 23 -4.09 -9.02 -4.52
CA TYR A 23 -2.65 -9.22 -4.54
C TYR A 23 -2.27 -10.17 -5.67
N ALA A 24 -1.26 -9.77 -6.42
CA ALA A 24 -0.70 -10.57 -7.51
C ALA A 24 0.83 -10.42 -7.48
N PRO A 25 1.56 -11.30 -8.15
CA PRO A 25 3.04 -11.20 -8.16
C PRO A 25 3.57 -9.86 -8.68
N GLY A 26 2.85 -9.20 -9.58
CA GLY A 26 3.29 -7.93 -10.15
C GLY A 26 2.73 -6.70 -9.50
N GLY A 27 1.80 -6.82 -8.54
CA GLY A 27 1.20 -5.65 -7.92
C GLY A 27 0.07 -5.98 -6.97
N ALA A 28 -0.55 -4.95 -6.43
CA ALA A 28 -1.64 -5.11 -5.48
C ALA A 28 -2.61 -3.94 -5.56
N CYS A 29 -3.83 -4.17 -5.08
CA CYS A 29 -4.81 -3.12 -4.84
C CYS A 29 -4.96 -2.94 -3.34
N LEU A 30 -4.78 -1.72 -2.86
CA LEU A 30 -4.85 -1.40 -1.44
C LEU A 30 -5.97 -0.43 -1.18
N GLU A 31 -6.65 -0.60 -0.05
CA GLU A 31 -7.64 0.35 0.42
C GLU A 31 -7.10 1.07 1.64
N ILE A 32 -7.10 2.40 1.62
CA ILE A 32 -6.54 3.21 2.69
C ILE A 32 -7.69 3.96 3.35
N ARG A 33 -7.74 3.88 4.68
CA ARG A 33 -8.72 4.63 5.46
C ARG A 33 -8.22 6.05 5.68
N GLY A 34 -9.10 7.03 5.47
CA GLY A 34 -8.79 8.42 5.71
C GLY A 34 -8.15 9.11 4.52
N SER A 35 -7.82 10.38 4.71
CA SER A 35 -7.20 11.20 3.68
C SER A 35 -5.69 11.15 3.85
N VAL A 36 -5.05 10.37 3.01
CA VAL A 36 -3.59 10.24 3.02
C VAL A 36 -3.06 10.53 1.64
N VAL A 37 -2.03 11.37 1.57
CA VAL A 37 -1.32 11.63 0.33
C VAL A 37 -0.12 10.69 0.28
N LEU A 38 -0.09 9.83 -0.72
CA LEU A 38 0.99 8.88 -0.89
C LEU A 38 1.99 9.38 -1.93
N PRO A 39 3.29 9.20 -1.70
CA PRO A 39 4.28 9.46 -2.73
C PRO A 39 4.20 8.41 -3.83
N THR A 40 4.92 8.64 -4.93
CA THR A 40 4.96 7.68 -6.04
C THR A 40 5.59 6.36 -5.62
N ARG A 41 6.51 6.38 -4.67
CA ARG A 41 7.21 5.18 -4.21
C ARG A 41 7.12 5.08 -2.69
N PHE A 42 6.83 3.88 -2.23
CA PHE A 42 6.77 3.56 -0.80
C PHE A 42 6.96 2.06 -0.63
N GLU A 43 6.95 1.59 0.62
CA GLU A 43 7.08 0.18 0.91
C GLU A 43 5.79 -0.36 1.51
N LEU A 44 5.44 -1.59 1.16
CA LEU A 44 4.30 -2.30 1.72
C LEU A 44 4.81 -3.44 2.58
N LEU A 45 4.40 -3.45 3.85
CA LEU A 45 4.65 -4.55 4.76
C LEU A 45 3.36 -5.36 4.88
N TRP A 46 3.39 -6.60 4.40
CA TRP A 46 2.22 -7.46 4.40
C TRP A 46 2.65 -8.92 4.46
N ALA A 47 1.96 -9.69 5.31
CA ALA A 47 2.22 -11.12 5.47
C ALA A 47 3.70 -11.43 5.78
N GLY A 48 4.33 -10.56 6.58
CA GLY A 48 5.74 -10.71 6.96
C GLY A 48 6.73 -10.36 5.86
N THR A 49 6.27 -9.83 4.74
CA THR A 49 7.11 -9.48 3.60
C THR A 49 7.07 -7.98 3.38
N LYS A 50 8.22 -7.38 3.14
CA LYS A 50 8.35 -5.96 2.80
C LYS A 50 8.68 -5.84 1.32
N LYS A 51 7.81 -5.12 0.58
CA LYS A 51 7.98 -4.94 -0.86
C LYS A 51 8.02 -3.46 -1.21
N LYS A 52 8.93 -3.11 -2.11
CA LYS A 52 8.97 -1.77 -2.68
C LYS A 52 7.85 -1.64 -3.70
N CYS A 53 7.06 -0.58 -3.57
CA CYS A 53 5.88 -0.37 -4.39
C CYS A 53 5.99 0.94 -5.15
N ARG A 54 5.41 0.96 -6.35
CA ARG A 54 5.22 2.16 -7.14
C ARG A 54 3.73 2.40 -7.31
N LEU A 55 3.27 3.62 -7.02
CA LEU A 55 1.88 4.00 -7.19
C LEU A 55 1.56 4.07 -8.68
N VAL A 56 0.57 3.29 -9.12
CA VAL A 56 0.15 3.24 -10.51
C VAL A 56 -1.10 4.07 -10.74
N TRP A 57 -2.10 3.93 -9.84
CA TRP A 57 -3.34 4.69 -9.91
C TRP A 57 -3.92 4.88 -8.53
N LYS A 58 -4.82 5.86 -8.44
CA LYS A 58 -5.54 6.15 -7.20
C LYS A 58 -6.96 6.54 -7.55
N THR A 59 -7.94 5.91 -6.91
CA THR A 59 -9.35 6.22 -7.08
C THR A 59 -10.05 6.11 -5.73
N GLY A 60 -10.55 7.24 -5.22
CA GLY A 60 -11.19 7.26 -3.91
C GLY A 60 -10.23 6.81 -2.82
N ARG A 61 -10.60 5.75 -2.11
CA ARG A 61 -9.78 5.17 -1.03
C ARG A 61 -8.89 4.03 -1.51
N ARG A 62 -8.96 3.69 -2.79
CA ARG A 62 -8.19 2.57 -3.34
C ARG A 62 -7.03 3.06 -4.17
N VAL A 63 -5.92 2.36 -4.06
CA VAL A 63 -4.74 2.63 -4.83
C VAL A 63 -4.23 1.32 -5.43
N GLY A 64 -3.72 1.42 -6.66
CA GLY A 64 -3.05 0.30 -7.31
C GLY A 64 -1.56 0.54 -7.27
N VAL A 65 -0.81 -0.48 -6.91
CA VAL A 65 0.64 -0.42 -6.84
C VAL A 65 1.27 -1.53 -7.67
N ALA A 66 2.44 -1.25 -8.20
CA ALA A 66 3.28 -2.22 -8.87
C ALA A 66 4.50 -2.52 -8.00
N PHE A 67 4.91 -3.75 -8.04
CA PHE A 67 6.12 -4.20 -7.33
C PHE A 67 7.37 -4.13 -8.19
#